data_098587c05dc6397841fdf284b50f839d
#
_entry.id   098587c05dc6397841fdf284b50f839d
#
_cell.length_a   1.000
_cell.length_b   1.000
_cell.length_c   1.000
_cell.angle_alpha   90.00
_cell.angle_beta   90.00
_cell.angle_gamma   90.00
#
_symmetry.space_group_name_H-M   'P 1'
#
loop_
_entity.id
_entity.type
_entity.pdbx_description
1 polymer ?
#
loop_
_entity_poly.entity_id
_entity_poly.type
_entity_poly.pdbx_seq_one_letter_code
_entity_poly.pdbx_strand_id
1 'polypeptide(L)'
;MTKGRILKTVLWALAVVVLFAGMAGCFAFCLRHKFSPDPPPSNFPEPANALEAQQQDIEQFSRLLAMDRSFSPAARAEADRRIAELKSEHMLLDKERFRVALMRITALADNGHTGLYFGKGGQNLMPLRVAQFADGLYVLRAKSAYADLLGARVESIEGKPVRDVIAVLEQLHGGAEGWRRNYATTYVQSPEILYGSAIGSRPDQTNWTFRLPDGSEVRRTLPGEKADESEPRAQMTRWLSPQKMKGESSDWRALISDDAGLPLSLRDFNSTLRRAWVDHGCALFIQLKAIADADDQPIGDFLSATVNEMRAHPPCNIILDMRFNGGGDYTKIAHFASHLPDFVPPGGRIYLLTGAQTFSAAITATAFVKQAAGPRAIILGEPVGDRLTFYGEGNSGCLPHDDLCLHYATGMHDYAHRCDDWDRCFWLNWLFPVQVESLAPDETIQMTFADYTMQRDPVLDRAIALAAD
;
A
#
# COMPACT_ATOMS: atom_id res chain seq x y z
N MET A 1 -13.60 12.46 -61.61
CA MET A 1 -13.06 11.21 -61.01
C MET A 1 -14.13 10.13 -61.15
N THR A 2 -13.81 9.00 -61.76
CA THR A 2 -14.78 7.92 -62.01
C THR A 2 -15.11 7.21 -60.67
N LYS A 3 -16.40 6.82 -60.49
CA LYS A 3 -16.88 6.08 -59.29
C LYS A 3 -15.98 4.93 -58.84
N GLY A 4 -15.31 4.26 -59.80
CA GLY A 4 -14.38 3.16 -59.52
C GLY A 4 -13.06 3.59 -58.87
N ARG A 5 -12.56 4.81 -59.08
CA ARG A 5 -11.37 5.33 -58.39
C ARG A 5 -11.67 5.68 -56.94
N ILE A 6 -12.84 6.27 -56.70
CA ILE A 6 -13.28 6.60 -55.34
C ILE A 6 -13.46 5.32 -54.51
N LEU A 7 -14.09 4.29 -55.07
CA LEU A 7 -14.28 3.01 -54.36
C LEU A 7 -12.96 2.34 -54.00
N LYS A 8 -11.97 2.34 -54.95
CA LYS A 8 -10.63 1.80 -54.65
C LYS A 8 -9.92 2.59 -53.54
N THR A 9 -10.00 3.91 -53.55
CA THR A 9 -9.38 4.74 -52.51
C THR A 9 -10.02 4.47 -51.12
N VAL A 10 -11.36 4.32 -51.06
CA VAL A 10 -12.06 3.98 -49.82
C VAL A 10 -11.69 2.59 -49.33
N LEU A 11 -11.58 1.59 -50.21
CA LEU A 11 -11.18 0.25 -49.83
C LEU A 11 -9.73 0.21 -49.33
N TRP A 12 -8.81 0.96 -49.95
CA TRP A 12 -7.44 1.10 -49.50
C TRP A 12 -7.36 1.79 -48.12
N ALA A 13 -8.11 2.85 -47.89
CA ALA A 13 -8.20 3.53 -46.61
C ALA A 13 -8.71 2.62 -45.50
N LEU A 14 -9.77 1.85 -45.80
CA LEU A 14 -10.30 0.84 -44.86
C LEU A 14 -9.28 -0.26 -44.56
N ALA A 15 -8.56 -0.79 -45.59
CA ALA A 15 -7.53 -1.79 -45.37
C ALA A 15 -6.38 -1.28 -44.52
N VAL A 16 -5.97 -0.02 -44.71
CA VAL A 16 -4.96 0.64 -43.86
C VAL A 16 -5.45 0.80 -42.41
N VAL A 17 -6.69 1.24 -42.20
CA VAL A 17 -7.28 1.37 -40.85
C VAL A 17 -7.35 0.01 -40.15
N VAL A 18 -7.80 -1.06 -40.86
CA VAL A 18 -7.85 -2.41 -40.29
C VAL A 18 -6.45 -2.93 -39.96
N LEU A 19 -5.43 -2.66 -40.81
CA LEU A 19 -4.05 -3.03 -40.55
C LEU A 19 -3.52 -2.34 -39.30
N PHE A 20 -3.73 -1.01 -39.18
CA PHE A 20 -3.30 -0.26 -37.99
C PHE A 20 -4.04 -0.71 -36.72
N ALA A 21 -5.34 -0.99 -36.80
CA ALA A 21 -6.10 -1.52 -35.68
C ALA A 21 -5.60 -2.92 -35.27
N GLY A 22 -5.26 -3.77 -36.23
CA GLY A 22 -4.67 -5.09 -35.98
C GLY A 22 -3.28 -5.00 -35.33
N MET A 23 -2.42 -4.10 -35.83
CA MET A 23 -1.10 -3.85 -35.22
C MET A 23 -1.22 -3.29 -33.80
N ALA A 24 -2.11 -2.32 -33.58
CA ALA A 24 -2.35 -1.77 -32.24
C ALA A 24 -2.87 -2.84 -31.27
N GLY A 25 -3.80 -3.70 -31.73
CA GLY A 25 -4.31 -4.82 -30.95
C GLY A 25 -3.22 -5.84 -30.59
N CYS A 26 -2.36 -6.19 -31.54
CA CYS A 26 -1.22 -7.08 -31.30
C CYS A 26 -0.22 -6.45 -30.32
N PHE A 27 0.09 -5.18 -30.46
CA PHE A 27 0.98 -4.46 -29.56
C PHE A 27 0.42 -4.39 -28.15
N ALA A 28 -0.86 -4.05 -27.99
CA ALA A 28 -1.53 -4.03 -26.69
C ALA A 28 -1.55 -5.43 -26.04
N PHE A 29 -1.80 -6.47 -26.82
CA PHE A 29 -1.72 -7.87 -26.36
C PHE A 29 -0.32 -8.23 -25.87
N CYS A 30 0.72 -7.87 -26.62
CA CYS A 30 2.11 -8.10 -26.23
C CYS A 30 2.48 -7.38 -24.94
N LEU A 31 2.06 -6.10 -24.77
CA LEU A 31 2.29 -5.34 -23.56
C LEU A 31 1.57 -5.96 -22.36
N ARG A 32 0.30 -6.34 -22.53
CA ARG A 32 -0.46 -7.02 -21.48
C ARG A 32 0.24 -8.33 -21.07
N HIS A 33 0.60 -9.16 -22.02
CA HIS A 33 1.26 -10.44 -21.73
C HIS A 33 2.63 -10.26 -21.07
N LYS A 34 3.34 -9.16 -21.36
CA LYS A 34 4.63 -8.84 -20.75
C LYS A 34 4.50 -8.31 -19.32
N PHE A 35 3.56 -7.40 -19.06
CA PHE A 35 3.46 -6.67 -17.80
C PHE A 35 2.30 -7.09 -16.88
N SER A 36 1.39 -7.90 -17.38
CA SER A 36 0.31 -8.50 -16.60
C SER A 36 0.00 -9.90 -17.14
N PRO A 37 1.01 -10.80 -17.19
CA PRO A 37 0.80 -12.15 -17.66
C PRO A 37 -0.18 -12.88 -16.77
N ASP A 38 -1.00 -13.74 -17.36
CA ASP A 38 -1.91 -14.58 -16.59
C ASP A 38 -1.12 -15.56 -15.72
N PRO A 39 -1.61 -15.85 -14.49
CA PRO A 39 -0.94 -16.80 -13.60
C PRO A 39 -0.91 -18.20 -14.23
N PRO A 40 0.15 -18.98 -13.96
CA PRO A 40 0.21 -20.36 -14.41
C PRO A 40 -0.97 -21.16 -13.82
N PRO A 41 -1.60 -22.03 -14.64
CA PRO A 41 -2.76 -22.79 -14.21
C PRO A 41 -2.40 -23.73 -13.04
N SER A 42 -3.32 -23.86 -12.08
CA SER A 42 -3.20 -24.73 -10.91
C SER A 42 -3.89 -26.08 -11.14
N ASN A 43 -3.61 -26.73 -12.28
CA ASN A 43 -4.19 -28.01 -12.62
C ASN A 43 -3.38 -29.15 -11.96
N PHE A 44 -3.82 -29.57 -10.79
CA PHE A 44 -3.24 -30.69 -10.06
C PHE A 44 -4.27 -31.83 -9.92
N PRO A 45 -3.84 -33.10 -9.85
CA PRO A 45 -4.73 -34.18 -9.51
C PRO A 45 -5.25 -34.03 -8.06
N GLU A 46 -6.35 -34.70 -7.72
CA GLU A 46 -6.84 -34.76 -6.35
C GLU A 46 -5.76 -35.34 -5.43
N PRO A 47 -5.33 -34.62 -4.37
CA PRO A 47 -4.27 -35.09 -3.49
C PRO A 47 -4.73 -36.25 -2.64
N ALA A 48 -3.90 -37.27 -2.51
CA ALA A 48 -4.23 -38.46 -1.69
C ALA A 48 -4.21 -38.20 -0.17
N ASN A 49 -3.51 -37.12 0.25
CA ASN A 49 -3.38 -36.73 1.65
C ASN A 49 -2.91 -35.27 1.78
N ALA A 50 -2.91 -34.78 3.04
CA ALA A 50 -2.52 -33.40 3.32
C ALA A 50 -1.06 -33.06 2.94
N LEU A 51 -0.13 -34.01 3.00
CA LEU A 51 1.25 -33.78 2.59
C LEU A 51 1.34 -33.57 1.07
N GLU A 52 0.63 -34.35 0.29
CA GLU A 52 0.57 -34.19 -1.16
C GLU A 52 -0.11 -32.86 -1.53
N ALA A 53 -1.17 -32.46 -0.84
CA ALA A 53 -1.80 -31.15 -1.00
C ALA A 53 -0.79 -30.01 -0.76
N GLN A 54 -0.02 -30.08 0.32
CA GLN A 54 1.02 -29.08 0.63
C GLN A 54 2.14 -29.08 -0.42
N GLN A 55 2.54 -30.24 -0.96
CA GLN A 55 3.53 -30.32 -2.03
C GLN A 55 3.02 -29.69 -3.34
N GLN A 56 1.74 -29.86 -3.67
CA GLN A 56 1.09 -29.19 -4.80
C GLN A 56 1.03 -27.68 -4.60
N ASP A 57 0.77 -27.20 -3.39
CA ASP A 57 0.85 -25.79 -3.03
C ASP A 57 2.26 -25.23 -3.21
N ILE A 58 3.30 -25.94 -2.77
CA ILE A 58 4.71 -25.53 -2.97
C ILE A 58 5.05 -25.46 -4.45
N GLU A 59 4.59 -26.43 -5.24
CA GLU A 59 4.82 -26.43 -6.68
C GLU A 59 4.14 -25.24 -7.36
N GLN A 60 2.87 -24.95 -7.03
CA GLN A 60 2.17 -23.78 -7.57
C GLN A 60 2.81 -22.48 -7.13
N PHE A 61 3.20 -22.36 -5.84
CA PHE A 61 3.95 -21.22 -5.34
C PHE A 61 5.24 -20.97 -6.12
N SER A 62 6.01 -22.05 -6.40
CA SER A 62 7.23 -21.98 -7.19
C SER A 62 6.97 -21.44 -8.61
N ARG A 63 5.90 -21.91 -9.28
CA ARG A 63 5.50 -21.42 -10.61
C ARG A 63 5.08 -19.96 -10.60
N LEU A 64 4.33 -19.54 -9.59
CA LEU A 64 3.90 -18.14 -9.41
C LEU A 64 5.10 -17.23 -9.11
N LEU A 65 6.01 -17.65 -8.22
CA LEU A 65 7.19 -16.87 -7.86
C LEU A 65 8.15 -16.71 -9.05
N ALA A 66 8.21 -17.69 -9.96
CA ALA A 66 8.99 -17.60 -11.19
C ALA A 66 8.51 -16.49 -12.14
N MET A 67 7.25 -16.05 -12.03
CA MET A 67 6.70 -14.94 -12.81
C MET A 67 7.21 -13.58 -12.32
N ASP A 68 7.67 -13.50 -11.09
CA ASP A 68 8.13 -12.25 -10.47
C ASP A 68 9.49 -11.84 -11.04
N ARG A 69 9.61 -10.56 -11.44
CA ARG A 69 10.82 -10.00 -12.06
C ARG A 69 11.61 -9.10 -11.12
N SER A 70 11.16 -8.91 -9.89
CA SER A 70 11.81 -8.03 -8.92
C SER A 70 13.01 -8.64 -8.22
N PHE A 71 13.13 -9.96 -8.20
CA PHE A 71 14.24 -10.65 -7.53
C PHE A 71 15.60 -10.33 -8.16
N SER A 72 16.57 -9.96 -7.33
CA SER A 72 17.97 -9.99 -7.74
C SER A 72 18.41 -11.44 -7.99
N PRO A 73 19.47 -11.70 -8.79
CA PRO A 73 19.96 -13.06 -9.02
C PRO A 73 20.30 -13.82 -7.71
N ALA A 74 20.88 -13.15 -6.74
CA ALA A 74 21.23 -13.77 -5.44
C ALA A 74 19.96 -14.11 -4.63
N ALA A 75 19.00 -13.19 -4.58
CA ALA A 75 17.72 -13.41 -3.90
C ALA A 75 16.92 -14.55 -4.56
N ARG A 76 16.96 -14.64 -5.89
CA ARG A 76 16.31 -15.72 -6.64
C ARG A 76 16.92 -17.08 -6.29
N ALA A 77 18.26 -17.18 -6.31
CA ALA A 77 18.95 -18.42 -5.96
C ALA A 77 18.64 -18.86 -4.52
N GLU A 78 18.55 -17.92 -3.58
CA GLU A 78 18.16 -18.21 -2.19
C GLU A 78 16.69 -18.65 -2.08
N ALA A 79 15.79 -18.01 -2.80
CA ALA A 79 14.38 -18.42 -2.85
C ALA A 79 14.24 -19.85 -3.41
N ASP A 80 14.90 -20.15 -4.51
CA ASP A 80 14.90 -21.48 -5.14
C ASP A 80 15.46 -22.56 -4.21
N ARG A 81 16.53 -22.25 -3.47
CA ARG A 81 17.11 -23.13 -2.45
C ARG A 81 16.09 -23.44 -1.35
N ARG A 82 15.44 -22.42 -0.78
CA ARG A 82 14.42 -22.61 0.27
C ARG A 82 13.20 -23.37 -0.23
N ILE A 83 12.77 -23.12 -1.46
CA ILE A 83 11.69 -23.91 -2.09
C ILE A 83 12.09 -25.37 -2.22
N ALA A 84 13.33 -25.65 -2.67
CA ALA A 84 13.84 -27.01 -2.77
C ALA A 84 13.90 -27.71 -1.41
N GLU A 85 14.26 -27.01 -0.36
CA GLU A 85 14.23 -27.53 1.02
C GLU A 85 12.80 -27.91 1.42
N LEU A 86 11.82 -27.01 1.24
CA LEU A 86 10.41 -27.32 1.52
C LEU A 86 9.89 -28.52 0.72
N LYS A 87 10.30 -28.67 -0.56
CA LYS A 87 9.95 -29.83 -1.39
C LYS A 87 10.58 -31.13 -0.90
N SER A 88 11.75 -31.07 -0.28
CA SER A 88 12.46 -32.24 0.21
C SER A 88 11.97 -32.74 1.57
N GLU A 89 11.21 -31.91 2.28
CA GLU A 89 10.64 -32.31 3.58
C GLU A 89 9.56 -33.37 3.38
N HIS A 90 9.70 -34.49 4.10
CA HIS A 90 8.75 -35.59 4.11
C HIS A 90 7.73 -35.50 5.24
N MET A 91 7.76 -34.39 6.00
CA MET A 91 6.83 -34.12 7.08
C MET A 91 5.92 -32.93 6.72
N LEU A 92 4.64 -33.09 7.00
CA LEU A 92 3.66 -32.04 6.87
C LEU A 92 3.98 -30.91 7.89
N LEU A 93 4.20 -29.70 7.40
CA LEU A 93 4.24 -28.52 8.25
C LEU A 93 2.81 -28.15 8.67
N ASP A 94 2.67 -27.66 9.90
CA ASP A 94 1.40 -27.04 10.26
C ASP A 94 1.14 -25.80 9.37
N LYS A 95 -0.14 -25.51 9.18
CA LYS A 95 -0.61 -24.52 8.22
C LYS A 95 0.04 -23.14 8.40
N GLU A 96 0.17 -22.71 9.65
CA GLU A 96 0.67 -21.37 10.00
C GLU A 96 2.18 -21.26 9.73
N ARG A 97 2.95 -22.30 10.06
CA ARG A 97 4.39 -22.36 9.77
C ARG A 97 4.67 -22.45 8.28
N PHE A 98 3.87 -23.22 7.58
CA PHE A 98 3.92 -23.32 6.13
C PHE A 98 3.70 -21.92 5.48
N ARG A 99 2.64 -21.22 5.85
CA ARG A 99 2.32 -19.88 5.37
C ARG A 99 3.44 -18.87 5.63
N VAL A 100 3.98 -18.86 6.86
CA VAL A 100 5.09 -17.98 7.23
C VAL A 100 6.38 -18.33 6.48
N ALA A 101 6.64 -19.61 6.21
CA ALA A 101 7.78 -20.02 5.38
C ALA A 101 7.66 -19.44 3.95
N LEU A 102 6.49 -19.52 3.33
CA LEU A 102 6.25 -18.91 2.01
C LEU A 102 6.36 -17.38 2.03
N MET A 103 5.86 -16.71 3.09
CA MET A 103 6.02 -15.25 3.27
C MET A 103 7.48 -14.85 3.33
N ARG A 104 8.31 -15.58 4.10
CA ARG A 104 9.76 -15.32 4.19
C ARG A 104 10.50 -15.52 2.87
N ILE A 105 10.07 -16.48 2.05
CA ILE A 105 10.64 -16.69 0.71
C ILE A 105 10.25 -15.53 -0.20
N THR A 106 8.98 -15.14 -0.19
CA THR A 106 8.47 -14.01 -0.99
C THR A 106 9.16 -12.69 -0.62
N ALA A 107 9.41 -12.46 0.66
CA ALA A 107 10.08 -11.26 1.17
C ALA A 107 11.52 -11.07 0.64
N LEU A 108 12.16 -12.14 0.15
CA LEU A 108 13.49 -12.06 -0.49
C LEU A 108 13.50 -11.21 -1.76
N ALA A 109 12.34 -11.00 -2.40
CA ALA A 109 12.20 -10.08 -3.52
C ALA A 109 12.62 -8.65 -3.16
N ASP A 110 12.54 -8.28 -1.89
CA ASP A 110 12.79 -6.94 -1.36
C ASP A 110 12.07 -5.84 -2.15
N ASN A 111 10.83 -6.14 -2.57
CA ASN A 111 9.95 -5.30 -3.38
C ASN A 111 8.58 -5.17 -2.70
N GLY A 112 8.08 -3.95 -2.57
CA GLY A 112 6.84 -3.67 -1.85
C GLY A 112 5.57 -4.22 -2.53
N HIS A 113 5.60 -4.45 -3.85
CA HIS A 113 4.47 -5.00 -4.59
C HIS A 113 4.45 -6.53 -4.62
N THR A 114 5.58 -7.20 -4.36
CA THR A 114 5.64 -8.66 -4.32
C THR A 114 5.27 -9.15 -2.93
N GLY A 115 4.17 -9.85 -2.80
CA GLY A 115 3.68 -10.26 -1.49
C GLY A 115 2.62 -11.36 -1.51
N LEU A 116 2.50 -12.06 -0.40
CA LEU A 116 1.41 -13.00 -0.15
C LEU A 116 0.27 -12.30 0.58
N TYR A 117 -0.94 -12.60 0.18
CA TYR A 117 -2.14 -12.14 0.84
C TYR A 117 -3.14 -13.28 1.04
N PHE A 118 -3.97 -13.15 2.07
CA PHE A 118 -5.00 -14.13 2.38
C PHE A 118 -6.20 -13.95 1.43
N GLY A 119 -6.72 -15.04 0.92
CA GLY A 119 -7.89 -15.08 0.06
C GLY A 119 -9.20 -14.78 0.82
N LYS A 120 -10.28 -15.42 0.40
CA LYS A 120 -11.63 -15.16 0.96
C LYS A 120 -11.77 -15.55 2.44
N GLY A 121 -11.04 -16.56 2.91
CA GLY A 121 -11.08 -17.01 4.29
C GLY A 121 -10.44 -16.04 5.29
N GLY A 122 -9.59 -15.12 4.78
CA GLY A 122 -8.88 -14.17 5.62
C GLY A 122 -7.94 -14.84 6.63
N GLN A 123 -7.44 -14.02 7.55
CA GLN A 123 -6.69 -14.47 8.73
C GLN A 123 -7.50 -14.19 9.99
N ASN A 124 -7.28 -14.98 11.04
CA ASN A 124 -7.84 -14.66 12.34
C ASN A 124 -7.12 -13.43 12.92
N LEU A 125 -7.89 -12.48 13.40
CA LEU A 125 -7.39 -11.26 14.01
C LEU A 125 -7.85 -11.13 15.46
N MET A 126 -7.04 -10.52 16.28
CA MET A 126 -7.39 -10.21 17.68
C MET A 126 -8.53 -9.19 17.75
N PRO A 127 -9.29 -9.13 18.86
CA PRO A 127 -10.42 -8.22 19.05
C PRO A 127 -9.97 -6.78 19.38
N LEU A 128 -8.80 -6.36 18.88
CA LEU A 128 -8.28 -5.00 18.99
C LEU A 128 -7.52 -4.61 17.72
N ARG A 129 -7.33 -3.30 17.54
CA ARG A 129 -6.53 -2.73 16.44
C ARG A 129 -5.49 -1.80 17.01
N VAL A 130 -4.26 -1.99 16.58
CA VAL A 130 -3.12 -1.21 17.03
C VAL A 130 -2.57 -0.35 15.91
N ALA A 131 -1.94 0.76 16.27
CA ALA A 131 -1.21 1.60 15.34
C ALA A 131 0.19 1.91 15.91
N GLN A 132 1.17 2.03 15.00
CA GLN A 132 2.54 2.40 15.31
C GLN A 132 2.65 3.93 15.31
N PHE A 133 3.21 4.47 16.38
CA PHE A 133 3.61 5.86 16.53
C PHE A 133 5.12 5.94 16.74
N ALA A 134 5.67 7.14 16.69
CA ALA A 134 7.11 7.36 16.93
C ALA A 134 7.59 6.79 18.27
N ASP A 135 6.72 6.81 19.28
CA ASP A 135 7.00 6.42 20.67
C ASP A 135 6.47 5.04 21.08
N GLY A 136 5.86 4.29 20.16
CA GLY A 136 5.43 2.91 20.43
C GLY A 136 4.22 2.43 19.66
N LEU A 137 3.77 1.22 20.02
CA LEU A 137 2.58 0.57 19.47
C LEU A 137 1.42 0.72 20.45
N TYR A 138 0.29 1.30 20.01
CA TYR A 138 -0.83 1.61 20.88
C TYR A 138 -2.15 1.06 20.36
N VAL A 139 -3.06 0.73 21.29
CA VAL A 139 -4.40 0.24 20.99
C VAL A 139 -5.31 1.43 20.66
N LEU A 140 -5.80 1.51 19.42
CA LEU A 140 -6.69 2.58 18.97
C LEU A 140 -8.14 2.16 18.89
N ARG A 141 -8.39 0.86 18.63
CA ARG A 141 -9.73 0.29 18.60
C ARG A 141 -9.74 -1.05 19.32
N ALA A 142 -10.85 -1.35 19.99
CA ALA A 142 -11.08 -2.60 20.67
C ALA A 142 -12.56 -2.99 20.60
N LYS A 143 -12.86 -4.29 20.62
CA LYS A 143 -14.22 -4.75 20.88
C LYS A 143 -14.63 -4.40 22.30
N SER A 144 -15.91 -4.23 22.55
CA SER A 144 -16.45 -3.74 23.84
C SER A 144 -15.91 -4.49 25.06
N ALA A 145 -15.68 -5.81 24.93
CA ALA A 145 -15.10 -6.63 26.00
C ALA A 145 -13.63 -6.27 26.35
N TYR A 146 -12.96 -5.51 25.52
CA TYR A 146 -11.55 -5.13 25.66
C TYR A 146 -11.40 -3.60 25.63
N ALA A 147 -12.48 -2.85 25.86
CA ALA A 147 -12.48 -1.39 25.81
C ALA A 147 -11.57 -0.75 26.87
N ASP A 148 -11.28 -1.47 27.96
CA ASP A 148 -10.32 -1.08 29.00
C ASP A 148 -8.87 -0.98 28.49
N LEU A 149 -8.56 -1.55 27.31
CA LEU A 149 -7.25 -1.49 26.67
C LEU A 149 -7.10 -0.28 25.71
N LEU A 150 -8.14 0.52 25.48
CA LEU A 150 -8.03 1.69 24.61
C LEU A 150 -7.00 2.69 25.15
N GLY A 151 -6.07 3.10 24.27
CA GLY A 151 -4.96 3.98 24.63
C GLY A 151 -3.78 3.27 25.31
N ALA A 152 -3.89 1.98 25.57
CA ALA A 152 -2.80 1.23 26.18
C ALA A 152 -1.62 1.06 25.20
N ARG A 153 -0.40 1.18 25.72
CA ARG A 153 0.83 0.87 25.00
C ARG A 153 1.10 -0.62 25.08
N VAL A 154 1.46 -1.24 23.96
CA VAL A 154 1.91 -2.63 23.92
C VAL A 154 3.36 -2.70 24.39
N GLU A 155 3.64 -3.43 25.46
CA GLU A 155 4.99 -3.58 25.99
C GLU A 155 5.66 -4.89 25.51
N SER A 156 4.92 -6.00 25.59
CA SER A 156 5.46 -7.29 25.17
C SER A 156 4.35 -8.23 24.66
N ILE A 157 4.77 -9.21 23.84
CA ILE A 157 3.95 -10.29 23.31
C ILE A 157 4.66 -11.60 23.58
N GLU A 158 3.96 -12.55 24.22
CA GLU A 158 4.54 -13.82 24.70
C GLU A 158 5.84 -13.60 25.50
N GLY A 159 5.88 -12.50 26.29
CA GLY A 159 7.04 -12.12 27.11
C GLY A 159 8.21 -11.52 26.32
N LYS A 160 8.13 -11.41 24.98
CA LYS A 160 9.14 -10.76 24.15
C LYS A 160 8.83 -9.27 24.00
N PRO A 161 9.79 -8.35 24.13
CA PRO A 161 9.56 -6.92 23.87
C PRO A 161 8.91 -6.69 22.51
N VAL A 162 7.92 -5.82 22.43
CA VAL A 162 7.15 -5.60 21.19
C VAL A 162 8.04 -5.19 20.00
N ARG A 163 9.08 -4.40 20.24
CA ARG A 163 10.05 -4.00 19.19
C ARG A 163 10.74 -5.21 18.54
N ASP A 164 11.07 -6.23 19.34
CA ASP A 164 11.77 -7.43 18.87
C ASP A 164 10.78 -8.30 18.07
N VAL A 165 9.50 -8.33 18.48
CA VAL A 165 8.41 -8.99 17.76
C VAL A 165 8.20 -8.31 16.39
N ILE A 166 8.10 -6.99 16.34
CA ILE A 166 7.94 -6.22 15.08
C ILE A 166 9.12 -6.48 14.14
N ALA A 167 10.36 -6.49 14.64
CA ALA A 167 11.55 -6.76 13.83
C ALA A 167 11.53 -8.16 13.17
N VAL A 168 10.97 -9.16 13.85
CA VAL A 168 10.77 -10.51 13.25
C VAL A 168 9.69 -10.46 12.17
N LEU A 169 8.59 -9.74 12.40
CA LEU A 169 7.47 -9.66 11.47
C LEU A 169 7.79 -8.79 10.24
N GLU A 170 8.68 -7.80 10.35
CA GLU A 170 9.18 -7.01 9.22
C GLU A 170 9.88 -7.89 8.15
N GLN A 171 10.35 -9.09 8.52
CA GLN A 171 10.99 -10.04 7.60
C GLN A 171 9.99 -10.84 6.75
N LEU A 172 8.69 -10.66 6.97
CA LEU A 172 7.63 -11.37 6.24
C LEU A 172 7.16 -10.64 4.98
N HIS A 173 7.66 -9.43 4.74
CA HIS A 173 7.33 -8.63 3.55
C HIS A 173 8.58 -7.93 3.01
N GLY A 174 8.64 -7.74 1.69
CA GLY A 174 9.66 -6.94 1.02
C GLY A 174 9.35 -5.43 1.03
N GLY A 175 10.24 -4.64 0.40
CA GLY A 175 10.08 -3.20 0.23
C GLY A 175 10.85 -2.35 1.26
N ALA A 176 10.59 -1.06 1.29
CA ALA A 176 11.24 -0.11 2.19
C ALA A 176 10.88 -0.39 3.67
N GLU A 177 11.73 0.09 4.59
CA GLU A 177 11.57 -0.16 6.04
C GLU A 177 10.19 0.24 6.57
N GLY A 178 9.72 1.46 6.25
CA GLY A 178 8.40 1.93 6.68
C GLY A 178 7.26 1.06 6.17
N TRP A 179 7.35 0.57 4.93
CA TRP A 179 6.38 -0.35 4.34
C TRP A 179 6.36 -1.69 5.05
N ARG A 180 7.54 -2.30 5.30
CA ARG A 180 7.66 -3.55 6.08
C ARG A 180 7.08 -3.39 7.49
N ARG A 181 7.36 -2.25 8.16
CA ARG A 181 6.83 -1.93 9.49
C ARG A 181 5.30 -1.83 9.51
N ASN A 182 4.72 -1.23 8.47
CA ASN A 182 3.27 -1.18 8.31
C ASN A 182 2.66 -2.59 8.21
N TYR A 183 3.27 -3.49 7.42
CA TYR A 183 2.83 -4.88 7.36
C TYR A 183 3.02 -5.61 8.69
N ALA A 184 4.15 -5.43 9.36
CA ALA A 184 4.41 -5.99 10.68
C ALA A 184 3.35 -5.56 11.70
N THR A 185 2.90 -4.29 11.64
CA THR A 185 1.81 -3.77 12.49
C THR A 185 0.46 -4.46 12.19
N THR A 186 0.23 -4.92 10.98
CA THR A 186 -0.93 -5.75 10.64
C THR A 186 -0.74 -7.19 11.09
N TYR A 187 0.42 -7.77 10.83
CA TYR A 187 0.74 -9.16 11.16
C TYR A 187 0.74 -9.44 12.65
N VAL A 188 1.17 -8.49 13.48
CA VAL A 188 1.18 -8.63 14.94
C VAL A 188 -0.21 -8.88 15.53
N GLN A 189 -1.27 -8.49 14.82
CA GLN A 189 -2.66 -8.65 15.25
C GLN A 189 -3.22 -10.06 14.94
N SER A 190 -2.43 -10.96 14.32
CA SER A 190 -2.83 -12.32 13.99
C SER A 190 -2.10 -13.35 14.85
N PRO A 191 -2.80 -14.10 15.73
CA PRO A 191 -2.20 -15.18 16.48
C PRO A 191 -1.60 -16.25 15.58
N GLU A 192 -2.19 -16.52 14.42
CA GLU A 192 -1.70 -17.49 13.42
C GLU A 192 -0.32 -17.09 12.89
N ILE A 193 -0.11 -15.82 12.54
CA ILE A 193 1.18 -15.32 12.07
C ILE A 193 2.20 -15.32 13.20
N LEU A 194 1.82 -14.92 14.40
CA LEU A 194 2.71 -14.96 15.57
C LEU A 194 3.17 -16.38 15.88
N TYR A 195 2.27 -17.35 15.83
CA TYR A 195 2.59 -18.77 16.01
C TYR A 195 3.51 -19.28 14.88
N GLY A 196 3.14 -19.07 13.64
CA GLY A 196 3.94 -19.47 12.48
C GLY A 196 5.35 -18.84 12.46
N SER A 197 5.49 -17.66 13.07
CA SER A 197 6.78 -16.95 13.24
C SER A 197 7.59 -17.42 14.45
N ALA A 198 7.13 -18.44 15.19
CA ALA A 198 7.72 -18.93 16.43
C ALA A 198 7.79 -17.87 17.57
N ILE A 199 6.86 -16.91 17.53
CA ILE A 199 6.65 -15.92 18.59
C ILE A 199 5.60 -16.44 19.55
N GLY A 200 4.41 -16.80 19.05
CA GLY A 200 3.32 -17.35 19.79
C GLY A 200 3.48 -18.84 20.06
N SER A 201 2.83 -19.33 21.12
CA SER A 201 2.79 -20.77 21.50
C SER A 201 1.58 -21.50 20.92
N ARG A 202 0.56 -20.75 20.47
CA ARG A 202 -0.73 -21.27 19.95
C ARG A 202 -1.22 -20.44 18.75
N PRO A 203 -1.87 -21.05 17.76
CA PRO A 203 -2.38 -20.34 16.60
C PRO A 203 -3.72 -19.62 16.84
N ASP A 204 -4.42 -19.93 17.94
CA ASP A 204 -5.77 -19.44 18.25
C ASP A 204 -5.80 -18.31 19.28
N GLN A 205 -4.68 -18.05 19.97
CA GLN A 205 -4.60 -16.99 20.97
C GLN A 205 -3.15 -16.59 21.27
N THR A 206 -2.97 -15.40 21.89
CA THR A 206 -1.64 -14.88 22.26
C THR A 206 -1.70 -14.06 23.54
N ASN A 207 -0.64 -14.13 24.36
CA ASN A 207 -0.52 -13.39 25.62
C ASN A 207 0.18 -12.05 25.38
N TRP A 208 -0.48 -10.97 25.75
CA TRP A 208 0.01 -9.61 25.61
C TRP A 208 0.16 -8.91 26.97
N THR A 209 1.17 -8.07 27.09
CA THR A 209 1.35 -7.17 28.22
C THR A 209 1.20 -5.73 27.73
N PHE A 210 0.35 -4.99 28.42
CA PHE A 210 0.04 -3.60 28.10
C PHE A 210 0.37 -2.70 29.28
N ARG A 211 0.76 -1.46 28.97
CA ARG A 211 0.80 -0.36 29.94
C ARG A 211 -0.41 0.54 29.67
N LEU A 212 -1.28 0.64 30.67
CA LEU A 212 -2.46 1.45 30.58
C LEU A 212 -2.13 2.96 30.70
N PRO A 213 -3.05 3.86 30.31
CA PRO A 213 -2.84 5.31 30.42
C PRO A 213 -2.54 5.80 31.84
N ASP A 214 -2.99 5.10 32.88
CA ASP A 214 -2.70 5.40 34.28
C ASP A 214 -1.32 4.90 34.75
N GLY A 215 -0.54 4.27 33.86
CA GLY A 215 0.79 3.72 34.11
C GLY A 215 0.80 2.28 34.66
N SER A 216 -0.36 1.70 34.98
CA SER A 216 -0.44 0.32 35.45
C SER A 216 -0.16 -0.68 34.33
N GLU A 217 0.36 -1.86 34.70
CA GLU A 217 0.62 -2.96 33.76
C GLU A 217 -0.50 -4.01 33.84
N VAL A 218 -0.98 -4.44 32.68
CA VAL A 218 -1.99 -5.48 32.60
C VAL A 218 -1.60 -6.54 31.59
N ARG A 219 -1.87 -7.82 31.92
CA ARG A 219 -1.71 -8.93 30.99
C ARG A 219 -3.05 -9.44 30.51
N ARG A 220 -3.15 -9.74 29.20
CA ARG A 220 -4.36 -10.31 28.60
C ARG A 220 -3.98 -11.42 27.64
N THR A 221 -4.77 -12.50 27.68
CA THR A 221 -4.79 -13.50 26.61
C THR A 221 -5.84 -13.05 25.58
N LEU A 222 -5.42 -12.82 24.35
CA LEU A 222 -6.26 -12.33 23.27
C LEU A 222 -6.54 -13.48 22.30
N PRO A 223 -7.81 -13.84 22.06
CA PRO A 223 -8.18 -14.84 21.07
C PRO A 223 -8.04 -14.28 19.65
N GLY A 224 -7.76 -15.18 18.70
CA GLY A 224 -7.96 -14.91 17.28
C GLY A 224 -9.41 -15.17 16.90
N GLU A 225 -10.05 -14.18 16.33
CA GLU A 225 -11.40 -14.29 15.80
C GLU A 225 -11.35 -14.28 14.27
N LYS A 226 -12.16 -15.13 13.63
CA LYS A 226 -12.29 -15.11 12.19
C LYS A 226 -12.78 -13.73 11.75
N ALA A 227 -12.07 -13.11 10.82
CA ALA A 227 -12.50 -11.84 10.26
C ALA A 227 -13.89 -12.01 9.63
N ASP A 228 -14.80 -11.07 9.94
CA ASP A 228 -16.09 -11.01 9.26
C ASP A 228 -15.82 -10.64 7.79
N GLU A 229 -16.39 -11.40 6.84
CA GLU A 229 -16.26 -11.11 5.40
C GLU A 229 -16.81 -9.73 5.03
N SER A 230 -17.72 -9.19 5.85
CA SER A 230 -18.26 -7.84 5.72
C SER A 230 -17.35 -6.75 6.28
N GLU A 231 -16.38 -7.10 7.15
CA GLU A 231 -15.41 -6.13 7.66
C GLU A 231 -14.43 -5.74 6.54
N PRO A 232 -14.26 -4.44 6.26
CA PRO A 232 -13.31 -4.00 5.24
C PRO A 232 -11.92 -4.49 5.60
N ARG A 233 -11.22 -5.07 4.63
CA ARG A 233 -9.82 -5.45 4.78
C ARG A 233 -9.04 -4.21 5.24
N ALA A 234 -8.35 -4.36 6.36
CA ALA A 234 -7.67 -3.27 7.03
C ALA A 234 -6.66 -2.55 6.12
N GLN A 235 -6.94 -1.31 5.80
CA GLN A 235 -5.89 -0.39 5.39
C GLN A 235 -5.23 0.14 6.68
N MET A 236 -3.93 0.01 6.79
CA MET A 236 -3.15 0.16 8.02
C MET A 236 -3.35 1.48 8.78
N THR A 237 -3.62 2.59 8.07
CA THR A 237 -3.88 3.91 8.68
C THR A 237 -5.34 4.17 9.02
N ARG A 238 -6.24 3.28 8.63
CA ARG A 238 -7.67 3.48 8.84
C ARG A 238 -8.07 3.53 10.30
N TRP A 239 -7.28 2.90 11.17
CA TRP A 239 -7.49 2.88 12.61
C TRP A 239 -7.28 4.25 13.29
N LEU A 240 -6.59 5.18 12.61
CA LEU A 240 -6.39 6.55 13.12
C LEU A 240 -7.68 7.36 13.14
N SER A 241 -8.66 7.02 12.30
CA SER A 241 -9.96 7.72 12.31
C SER A 241 -10.97 7.02 13.21
N PRO A 242 -11.78 7.77 14.00
CA PRO A 242 -12.88 7.23 14.78
C PRO A 242 -14.08 6.84 13.92
N GLN A 243 -14.13 7.28 12.66
CA GLN A 243 -15.26 6.98 11.79
C GLN A 243 -15.43 5.48 11.58
N LYS A 244 -16.67 5.02 11.72
CA LYS A 244 -17.01 3.63 11.42
C LYS A 244 -16.79 3.34 9.94
N MET A 245 -16.22 2.18 9.68
CA MET A 245 -16.10 1.66 8.32
C MET A 245 -17.43 1.07 7.86
N LYS A 246 -17.69 1.12 6.55
CA LYS A 246 -18.83 0.42 5.96
C LYS A 246 -18.69 -1.09 6.27
N GLY A 247 -19.70 -1.68 6.94
CA GLY A 247 -19.69 -3.09 7.35
C GLY A 247 -19.04 -3.34 8.73
N GLU A 248 -18.45 -2.35 9.39
CA GLU A 248 -17.88 -2.52 10.72
C GLU A 248 -18.96 -2.80 11.78
N SER A 249 -18.78 -3.87 12.56
CA SER A 249 -19.69 -4.23 13.66
C SER A 249 -19.85 -3.09 14.67
N SER A 250 -21.05 -2.97 15.25
CA SER A 250 -21.32 -2.01 16.32
C SER A 250 -20.60 -2.31 17.64
N ASP A 251 -19.95 -3.47 17.75
CA ASP A 251 -19.19 -3.86 18.94
C ASP A 251 -17.83 -3.16 19.05
N TRP A 252 -17.31 -2.60 17.97
CA TRP A 252 -16.04 -1.86 17.98
C TRP A 252 -16.17 -0.50 18.68
N ARG A 253 -15.18 -0.18 19.49
CA ARG A 253 -14.96 1.13 20.16
C ARG A 253 -13.66 1.73 19.67
N ALA A 254 -13.65 3.03 19.42
CA ALA A 254 -12.44 3.79 19.08
C ALA A 254 -11.97 4.59 20.31
N LEU A 255 -10.66 4.81 20.41
CA LEU A 255 -10.06 5.64 21.47
C LEU A 255 -10.58 7.08 21.40
N ILE A 256 -10.60 7.66 20.19
CA ILE A 256 -11.23 8.95 19.93
C ILE A 256 -12.65 8.64 19.44
N SER A 257 -13.65 9.19 20.10
CA SER A 257 -15.06 8.91 19.80
C SER A 257 -15.74 9.99 18.96
N ASP A 258 -15.14 11.19 18.87
CA ASP A 258 -15.69 12.36 18.19
C ASP A 258 -14.78 12.81 17.04
N ASP A 259 -15.40 13.08 15.89
CA ASP A 259 -14.74 13.55 14.67
C ASP A 259 -14.50 15.09 14.69
N ALA A 260 -15.23 15.83 15.53
CA ALA A 260 -15.23 17.29 15.48
C ALA A 260 -13.89 17.94 15.83
N GLY A 261 -13.12 17.33 16.74
CA GLY A 261 -11.79 17.81 17.14
C GLY A 261 -10.64 17.30 16.28
N LEU A 262 -10.89 16.37 15.35
CA LEU A 262 -9.82 15.77 14.56
C LEU A 262 -9.12 16.79 13.65
N PRO A 263 -7.81 16.61 13.43
CA PRO A 263 -7.10 17.37 12.43
C PRO A 263 -7.69 17.11 11.03
N LEU A 264 -7.55 18.10 10.14
CA LEU A 264 -8.13 18.05 8.81
C LEU A 264 -7.77 16.76 8.05
N SER A 265 -6.58 16.22 8.20
CA SER A 265 -6.11 15.00 7.54
C SER A 265 -6.87 13.73 7.96
N LEU A 266 -7.40 13.66 9.17
CA LEU A 266 -8.15 12.53 9.73
C LEU A 266 -9.66 12.72 9.74
N ARG A 267 -10.15 13.95 9.53
CA ARG A 267 -11.57 14.27 9.44
C ARG A 267 -12.15 13.70 8.15
N ASP A 268 -13.41 13.28 8.18
CA ASP A 268 -14.10 12.69 7.00
C ASP A 268 -13.26 11.60 6.33
N PHE A 269 -12.70 10.70 7.11
CA PHE A 269 -11.71 9.74 6.63
C PHE A 269 -12.27 8.76 5.59
N ASN A 270 -13.59 8.57 5.53
CA ASN A 270 -14.24 7.75 4.51
C ASN A 270 -14.23 8.40 3.12
N SER A 271 -14.05 9.72 3.02
CA SER A 271 -13.89 10.41 1.73
C SER A 271 -12.49 10.18 1.17
N THR A 272 -12.39 9.63 -0.03
CA THR A 272 -11.12 9.31 -0.69
C THR A 272 -10.42 10.54 -1.23
N LEU A 273 -11.19 11.50 -1.74
CA LEU A 273 -10.71 12.70 -2.43
C LEU A 273 -11.25 13.92 -1.71
N ARG A 274 -10.39 14.80 -1.21
CA ARG A 274 -10.80 15.98 -0.43
C ARG A 274 -9.93 17.17 -0.71
N ARG A 275 -10.48 18.37 -0.52
CA ARG A 275 -9.75 19.62 -0.49
C ARG A 275 -10.38 20.62 0.47
N ALA A 276 -9.58 21.52 1.00
CA ALA A 276 -10.02 22.60 1.88
C ALA A 276 -9.03 23.76 1.84
N TRP A 277 -9.53 24.96 2.03
CA TRP A 277 -8.67 26.13 2.23
C TRP A 277 -8.18 26.17 3.66
N VAL A 278 -6.90 26.45 3.85
CA VAL A 278 -6.23 26.61 5.13
C VAL A 278 -5.43 27.91 5.12
N ASP A 279 -4.77 28.26 6.22
CA ASP A 279 -3.97 29.48 6.35
C ASP A 279 -4.76 30.72 5.90
N HIS A 280 -5.88 30.98 6.58
CA HIS A 280 -6.77 32.11 6.28
C HIS A 280 -7.21 32.21 4.82
N GLY A 281 -7.22 31.09 4.09
CA GLY A 281 -7.61 31.02 2.68
C GLY A 281 -6.47 31.23 1.70
N CYS A 282 -5.22 31.26 2.16
CA CYS A 282 -4.05 31.42 1.28
C CYS A 282 -3.49 30.09 0.75
N ALA A 283 -3.58 29.01 1.52
CA ALA A 283 -3.10 27.70 1.08
C ALA A 283 -4.26 26.72 0.78
N LEU A 284 -4.14 25.97 -0.31
CA LEU A 284 -5.09 24.92 -0.65
C LEU A 284 -4.54 23.56 -0.23
N PHE A 285 -5.21 22.93 0.75
CA PHE A 285 -4.99 21.54 1.14
C PHE A 285 -5.75 20.61 0.20
N ILE A 286 -5.05 19.62 -0.36
CA ILE A 286 -5.60 18.58 -1.22
C ILE A 286 -5.16 17.23 -0.65
N GLN A 287 -6.10 16.35 -0.32
CA GLN A 287 -5.81 15.01 0.17
C GLN A 287 -6.36 13.97 -0.79
N LEU A 288 -5.48 13.07 -1.22
CA LEU A 288 -5.82 11.94 -2.08
C LEU A 288 -5.42 10.66 -1.33
N LYS A 289 -6.37 9.81 -0.97
CA LYS A 289 -6.10 8.52 -0.30
C LYS A 289 -5.97 7.36 -1.28
N ALA A 290 -6.38 7.56 -2.52
CA ALA A 290 -6.11 6.68 -3.65
C ALA A 290 -6.07 7.51 -4.94
N ILE A 291 -5.36 7.02 -5.95
CA ILE A 291 -5.40 7.56 -7.31
C ILE A 291 -6.36 6.67 -8.13
N ALA A 292 -7.62 6.76 -7.79
CA ALA A 292 -8.71 5.96 -8.34
C ALA A 292 -10.02 6.72 -8.27
N ASP A 293 -11.00 6.26 -9.04
CA ASP A 293 -12.37 6.75 -8.90
C ASP A 293 -12.95 6.27 -7.56
N ALA A 294 -13.51 7.18 -6.79
CA ALA A 294 -14.27 6.87 -5.59
C ALA A 294 -15.72 6.52 -5.98
N ASP A 295 -16.44 5.80 -5.11
CA ASP A 295 -17.81 5.30 -5.38
C ASP A 295 -18.78 6.41 -5.85
N ASP A 296 -18.61 7.63 -5.32
CA ASP A 296 -19.48 8.80 -5.56
C ASP A 296 -18.77 9.94 -6.32
N GLN A 297 -17.47 9.81 -6.58
CA GLN A 297 -16.66 10.90 -7.15
C GLN A 297 -15.52 10.38 -8.03
N PRO A 298 -15.66 10.44 -9.38
CA PRO A 298 -14.57 10.18 -10.29
C PRO A 298 -13.39 11.12 -10.03
N ILE A 299 -12.16 10.59 -9.96
CA ILE A 299 -10.97 11.39 -9.70
C ILE A 299 -10.76 12.49 -10.74
N GLY A 300 -11.09 12.23 -12.02
CA GLY A 300 -10.99 13.21 -13.09
C GLY A 300 -11.86 14.44 -12.85
N ASP A 301 -13.09 14.24 -12.34
CA ASP A 301 -14.02 15.32 -12.02
C ASP A 301 -13.51 16.13 -10.81
N PHE A 302 -13.03 15.44 -9.77
CA PHE A 302 -12.43 16.07 -8.61
C PHE A 302 -11.23 16.95 -8.98
N LEU A 303 -10.29 16.43 -9.77
CA LEU A 303 -9.11 17.17 -10.20
C LEU A 303 -9.49 18.36 -11.10
N SER A 304 -10.45 18.18 -12.01
CA SER A 304 -10.95 19.25 -12.87
C SER A 304 -11.62 20.37 -12.06
N ALA A 305 -12.46 20.01 -11.09
CA ALA A 305 -13.07 20.98 -10.17
C ALA A 305 -12.02 21.70 -9.32
N THR A 306 -10.98 21.00 -8.86
CA THR A 306 -9.86 21.60 -8.12
C THR A 306 -9.07 22.60 -8.97
N VAL A 307 -8.79 22.27 -10.23
CA VAL A 307 -8.13 23.17 -11.18
C VAL A 307 -8.97 24.43 -11.43
N ASN A 308 -10.28 24.27 -11.62
CA ASN A 308 -11.18 25.41 -11.83
C ASN A 308 -11.23 26.34 -10.60
N GLU A 309 -11.22 25.75 -9.39
CA GLU A 309 -11.17 26.49 -8.14
C GLU A 309 -9.86 27.29 -8.01
N MET A 310 -8.70 26.65 -8.27
CA MET A 310 -7.41 27.31 -8.24
C MET A 310 -7.26 28.42 -9.29
N ARG A 311 -7.93 28.30 -10.45
CA ARG A 311 -7.98 29.37 -11.46
C ARG A 311 -8.83 30.56 -11.02
N ALA A 312 -9.95 30.29 -10.34
CA ALA A 312 -10.82 31.33 -9.82
C ALA A 312 -10.23 32.04 -8.59
N HIS A 313 -9.55 31.30 -7.75
CA HIS A 313 -8.91 31.76 -6.51
C HIS A 313 -7.50 31.14 -6.44
N PRO A 314 -6.49 31.81 -7.03
CA PRO A 314 -5.13 31.29 -7.04
C PRO A 314 -4.57 31.16 -5.62
N PRO A 315 -4.13 29.95 -5.19
CA PRO A 315 -3.54 29.77 -3.88
C PRO A 315 -2.13 30.37 -3.81
N CYS A 316 -1.73 30.87 -2.65
CA CYS A 316 -0.34 31.26 -2.38
C CYS A 316 0.57 30.01 -2.35
N ASN A 317 0.07 28.94 -1.75
CA ASN A 317 0.76 27.67 -1.58
C ASN A 317 -0.23 26.49 -1.74
N ILE A 318 0.29 25.30 -2.05
CA ILE A 318 -0.48 24.08 -2.11
C ILE A 318 0.10 23.07 -1.11
N ILE A 319 -0.78 22.37 -0.38
CA ILE A 319 -0.41 21.25 0.49
C ILE A 319 -1.06 20.01 -0.10
N LEU A 320 -0.26 19.09 -0.65
CA LEU A 320 -0.73 17.83 -1.23
C LEU A 320 -0.43 16.69 -0.25
N ASP A 321 -1.48 16.15 0.38
CA ASP A 321 -1.37 15.07 1.36
C ASP A 321 -1.54 13.70 0.69
N MET A 322 -0.44 12.96 0.61
CA MET A 322 -0.35 11.63 0.05
C MET A 322 -0.04 10.56 1.12
N ARG A 323 -0.03 10.91 2.41
CA ARG A 323 0.39 10.01 3.50
C ARG A 323 -0.44 8.74 3.62
N PHE A 324 -1.70 8.78 3.19
CA PHE A 324 -2.63 7.65 3.27
C PHE A 324 -2.95 7.05 1.89
N ASN A 325 -2.11 7.31 0.88
CA ASN A 325 -2.37 6.94 -0.50
C ASN A 325 -1.58 5.68 -0.89
N GLY A 326 -2.28 4.55 -0.97
CA GLY A 326 -1.70 3.27 -1.39
C GLY A 326 -1.45 3.12 -2.89
N GLY A 327 -1.76 4.14 -3.70
CA GLY A 327 -1.54 4.09 -5.15
C GLY A 327 -2.83 4.08 -5.98
N GLY A 328 -2.78 3.40 -7.12
CA GLY A 328 -3.84 3.32 -8.12
C GLY A 328 -3.28 3.53 -9.53
N ASP A 329 -4.00 4.26 -10.37
CA ASP A 329 -3.61 4.55 -11.76
C ASP A 329 -3.00 5.95 -11.88
N TYR A 330 -1.68 6.04 -11.94
CA TYR A 330 -0.99 7.32 -12.02
C TYR A 330 -1.26 8.10 -13.32
N THR A 331 -1.76 7.47 -14.37
CA THR A 331 -2.11 8.18 -15.60
C THR A 331 -3.27 9.17 -15.39
N LYS A 332 -4.14 8.89 -14.42
CA LYS A 332 -5.24 9.76 -14.05
C LYS A 332 -4.81 11.08 -13.38
N ILE A 333 -3.61 11.11 -12.79
CA ILE A 333 -3.10 12.28 -12.05
C ILE A 333 -1.90 12.92 -12.73
N ALA A 334 -1.24 12.27 -13.69
CA ALA A 334 0.02 12.71 -14.27
C ALA A 334 -0.02 14.17 -14.76
N HIS A 335 -1.05 14.54 -15.53
CA HIS A 335 -1.22 15.91 -16.02
C HIS A 335 -1.40 16.91 -14.87
N PHE A 336 -2.28 16.62 -13.92
CA PHE A 336 -2.53 17.47 -12.76
C PHE A 336 -1.25 17.69 -11.93
N ALA A 337 -0.56 16.60 -11.57
CA ALA A 337 0.64 16.64 -10.76
C ALA A 337 1.79 17.44 -11.43
N SER A 338 1.98 17.23 -12.74
CA SER A 338 3.02 17.92 -13.50
C SER A 338 2.76 19.42 -13.73
N HIS A 339 1.49 19.87 -13.63
CA HIS A 339 1.12 21.28 -13.81
C HIS A 339 0.72 21.97 -12.49
N LEU A 340 0.81 21.27 -11.36
CA LEU A 340 0.47 21.84 -10.05
C LEU A 340 1.25 23.13 -9.74
N PRO A 341 2.55 23.25 -10.10
CA PRO A 341 3.33 24.49 -9.89
C PRO A 341 2.83 25.72 -10.66
N ASP A 342 2.01 25.55 -11.70
CA ASP A 342 1.48 26.64 -12.52
C ASP A 342 0.37 27.42 -11.79
N PHE A 343 -0.20 26.85 -10.72
CA PHE A 343 -1.29 27.46 -9.96
C PHE A 343 -0.83 28.29 -8.76
N VAL A 344 0.47 28.27 -8.44
CA VAL A 344 1.05 29.10 -7.36
C VAL A 344 1.94 30.19 -7.92
N PRO A 345 2.04 31.36 -7.25
CA PRO A 345 2.92 32.42 -7.70
C PRO A 345 4.40 32.00 -7.72
N PRO A 346 5.32 32.78 -8.35
CA PRO A 346 6.74 32.41 -8.44
C PRO A 346 7.42 32.12 -7.09
N GLY A 347 7.00 32.76 -6.00
CA GLY A 347 7.47 32.48 -4.63
C GLY A 347 6.70 31.41 -3.89
N GLY A 348 5.56 30.94 -4.45
CA GLY A 348 4.72 29.94 -3.82
C GLY A 348 5.35 28.53 -3.83
N ARG A 349 5.01 27.75 -2.83
CA ARG A 349 5.56 26.41 -2.61
C ARG A 349 4.47 25.34 -2.68
N ILE A 350 4.91 24.11 -2.91
CA ILE A 350 4.08 22.91 -2.85
C ILE A 350 4.64 22.02 -1.76
N TYR A 351 3.88 21.85 -0.68
CA TYR A 351 4.22 20.96 0.41
C TYR A 351 3.64 19.60 0.13
N LEU A 352 4.49 18.58 0.00
CA LEU A 352 4.15 17.20 -0.23
C LEU A 352 4.20 16.47 1.11
N LEU A 353 3.04 16.07 1.64
CA LEU A 353 3.00 15.31 2.87
C LEU A 353 3.09 13.82 2.51
N THR A 354 4.17 13.17 2.93
CA THR A 354 4.45 11.76 2.63
C THR A 354 4.54 10.91 3.88
N GLY A 355 4.39 9.60 3.70
CA GLY A 355 4.53 8.61 4.74
C GLY A 355 4.73 7.22 4.16
N ALA A 356 4.92 6.23 5.02
CA ALA A 356 5.17 4.86 4.60
C ALA A 356 4.06 4.25 3.73
N GLN A 357 2.86 4.82 3.72
CA GLN A 357 1.77 4.41 2.84
C GLN A 357 1.63 5.28 1.58
N THR A 358 2.50 6.26 1.36
CA THR A 358 2.67 6.88 0.05
C THR A 358 3.31 5.85 -0.86
N PHE A 359 2.50 5.08 -1.59
CA PHE A 359 2.95 3.86 -2.26
C PHE A 359 2.50 3.78 -3.71
N SER A 360 3.23 3.02 -4.55
CA SER A 360 2.83 2.76 -5.95
C SER A 360 2.60 4.07 -6.73
N ALA A 361 1.46 4.24 -7.38
CA ALA A 361 1.10 5.46 -8.13
C ALA A 361 1.21 6.75 -7.31
N ALA A 362 1.13 6.70 -5.97
CA ALA A 362 1.34 7.87 -5.12
C ALA A 362 2.80 8.30 -5.08
N ILE A 363 3.75 7.35 -5.14
CA ILE A 363 5.19 7.66 -5.33
C ILE A 363 5.39 8.36 -6.68
N THR A 364 4.76 7.83 -7.75
CA THR A 364 4.81 8.42 -9.08
C THR A 364 4.26 9.86 -9.10
N ALA A 365 3.10 10.08 -8.48
CA ALA A 365 2.49 11.40 -8.39
C ALA A 365 3.36 12.39 -7.62
N THR A 366 3.97 11.95 -6.51
CA THR A 366 4.93 12.74 -5.72
C THR A 366 6.15 13.09 -6.57
N ALA A 367 6.67 12.15 -7.36
CA ALA A 367 7.80 12.36 -8.27
C ALA A 367 7.46 13.33 -9.40
N PHE A 368 6.24 13.27 -9.99
CA PHE A 368 5.79 14.25 -10.99
C PHE A 368 5.79 15.67 -10.43
N VAL A 369 5.25 15.88 -9.23
CA VAL A 369 5.23 17.19 -8.58
C VAL A 369 6.66 17.66 -8.27
N LYS A 370 7.51 16.77 -7.71
CA LYS A 370 8.91 17.11 -7.38
C LYS A 370 9.70 17.49 -8.62
N GLN A 371 9.54 16.76 -9.73
CA GLN A 371 10.17 17.09 -11.01
C GLN A 371 9.70 18.45 -11.54
N ALA A 372 8.40 18.71 -11.54
CA ALA A 372 7.81 19.91 -12.11
C ALA A 372 8.10 21.17 -11.27
N ALA A 373 8.02 21.08 -9.95
CA ALA A 373 8.22 22.20 -9.04
C ALA A 373 9.69 22.43 -8.67
N GLY A 374 10.55 21.42 -8.83
CA GLY A 374 11.96 21.52 -8.45
C GLY A 374 12.15 21.92 -6.99
N PRO A 375 12.92 22.98 -6.67
CA PRO A 375 13.17 23.40 -5.29
C PRO A 375 11.95 24.00 -4.59
N ARG A 376 10.84 24.29 -5.31
CA ARG A 376 9.59 24.76 -4.72
C ARG A 376 8.76 23.62 -4.11
N ALA A 377 9.06 22.36 -4.44
CA ALA A 377 8.43 21.20 -3.80
C ALA A 377 9.21 20.82 -2.53
N ILE A 378 8.55 20.92 -1.38
CA ILE A 378 9.08 20.57 -0.06
C ILE A 378 8.37 19.34 0.43
N ILE A 379 9.10 18.28 0.73
CA ILE A 379 8.56 17.01 1.24
C ILE A 379 8.64 17.00 2.76
N LEU A 380 7.50 16.77 3.41
CA LEU A 380 7.38 16.74 4.87
C LEU A 380 6.78 15.39 5.31
N GLY A 381 7.23 14.88 6.44
CA GLY A 381 6.70 13.66 7.05
C GLY A 381 7.68 12.51 7.04
N GLU A 382 7.25 11.32 6.65
CA GLU A 382 8.10 10.13 6.61
C GLU A 382 8.45 9.75 5.16
N PRO A 383 9.51 8.95 4.95
CA PRO A 383 9.84 8.41 3.64
C PRO A 383 8.66 7.70 2.98
N VAL A 384 8.57 7.79 1.66
CA VAL A 384 7.59 7.03 0.87
C VAL A 384 7.78 5.52 1.02
N GLY A 385 6.74 4.74 0.71
CA GLY A 385 6.68 3.31 1.00
C GLY A 385 7.59 2.40 0.17
N ASP A 386 8.25 2.92 -0.87
CA ASP A 386 9.26 2.16 -1.61
C ASP A 386 10.39 3.08 -2.10
N ARG A 387 11.36 2.52 -2.80
CA ARG A 387 12.53 3.21 -3.35
C ARG A 387 12.16 3.96 -4.64
N LEU A 388 13.10 4.72 -5.20
CA LEU A 388 12.94 5.34 -6.54
C LEU A 388 12.91 4.29 -7.66
N THR A 389 13.52 3.12 -7.43
CA THR A 389 13.48 1.96 -8.33
C THR A 389 12.75 0.83 -7.63
N PHE A 390 11.61 0.42 -8.19
CA PHE A 390 10.78 -0.67 -7.68
C PHE A 390 10.07 -1.37 -8.84
N TYR A 391 9.53 -2.56 -8.58
CA TYR A 391 8.66 -3.27 -9.52
C TYR A 391 7.21 -3.16 -9.05
N GLY A 392 6.35 -2.79 -9.97
CA GLY A 392 4.91 -2.83 -9.84
C GLY A 392 4.28 -3.73 -10.90
N GLU A 393 3.01 -3.46 -11.23
CA GLU A 393 2.26 -4.21 -12.22
C GLU A 393 2.19 -5.73 -11.90
N GLY A 394 1.95 -6.55 -12.90
CA GLY A 394 1.90 -7.99 -12.72
C GLY A 394 0.47 -8.52 -12.55
N ASN A 395 0.36 -9.62 -11.85
CA ASN A 395 -0.92 -10.28 -11.59
C ASN A 395 -0.83 -11.14 -10.32
N SER A 396 -1.90 -11.84 -9.99
CA SER A 396 -1.95 -12.67 -8.81
C SER A 396 -2.43 -14.09 -9.15
N GLY A 397 -1.91 -15.07 -8.45
CA GLY A 397 -2.38 -16.44 -8.49
C GLY A 397 -2.48 -17.03 -7.09
N CYS A 398 -3.42 -17.95 -6.89
CA CYS A 398 -3.66 -18.56 -5.60
C CYS A 398 -3.16 -20.01 -5.56
N LEU A 399 -2.87 -20.50 -4.36
CA LEU A 399 -2.54 -21.89 -4.10
C LEU A 399 -3.79 -22.76 -4.23
N PRO A 400 -3.67 -24.01 -4.69
CA PRO A 400 -4.83 -24.88 -4.90
C PRO A 400 -5.50 -25.36 -3.60
N HIS A 401 -4.76 -25.52 -2.51
CA HIS A 401 -5.25 -26.14 -1.27
C HIS A 401 -5.14 -25.24 -0.03
N ASP A 402 -4.39 -24.11 -0.14
CA ASP A 402 -4.34 -23.09 0.90
C ASP A 402 -4.98 -21.78 0.40
N ASP A 403 -5.58 -21.00 1.31
CA ASP A 403 -6.20 -19.71 1.03
C ASP A 403 -5.16 -18.57 0.97
N LEU A 404 -4.01 -18.83 0.33
CA LEU A 404 -2.98 -17.84 0.06
C LEU A 404 -2.88 -17.56 -1.44
N CYS A 405 -2.73 -16.30 -1.77
CA CYS A 405 -2.48 -15.83 -3.12
C CYS A 405 -1.18 -15.01 -3.15
N LEU A 406 -0.36 -15.22 -4.17
CA LEU A 406 0.85 -14.45 -4.44
C LEU A 406 0.57 -13.39 -5.49
N HIS A 407 0.85 -12.12 -5.18
CA HIS A 407 1.03 -11.10 -6.20
C HIS A 407 2.49 -11.07 -6.63
N TYR A 408 2.74 -11.21 -7.94
CA TYR A 408 4.07 -11.13 -8.56
C TYR A 408 4.18 -9.86 -9.39
N ALA A 409 5.30 -9.15 -9.22
CA ALA A 409 5.56 -7.88 -9.88
C ALA A 409 6.41 -8.08 -11.15
N THR A 410 6.07 -7.39 -12.25
CA THR A 410 6.67 -7.62 -13.57
C THR A 410 7.19 -6.38 -14.26
N GLY A 411 6.68 -5.19 -13.93
CA GLY A 411 7.03 -3.92 -14.54
C GLY A 411 7.90 -3.07 -13.62
N MET A 412 9.10 -2.70 -14.06
CA MET A 412 9.99 -1.82 -13.33
C MET A 412 9.59 -0.36 -13.50
N HIS A 413 9.65 0.40 -12.42
CA HIS A 413 9.66 1.85 -12.39
C HIS A 413 11.02 2.30 -11.88
N ASP A 414 11.71 3.16 -12.61
CA ASP A 414 13.01 3.73 -12.20
C ASP A 414 12.98 5.25 -12.35
N TYR A 415 12.64 5.92 -11.25
CA TYR A 415 12.58 7.37 -11.22
C TYR A 415 13.94 8.03 -10.92
N ALA A 416 14.95 7.25 -10.59
CA ALA A 416 16.32 7.74 -10.49
C ALA A 416 16.94 7.94 -11.88
N HIS A 417 16.65 7.03 -12.85
CA HIS A 417 17.29 7.00 -14.17
C HIS A 417 16.33 7.14 -15.36
N ARG A 418 15.09 7.62 -15.10
CA ARG A 418 14.06 7.85 -16.13
C ARG A 418 13.53 6.58 -16.81
N CYS A 419 13.79 5.43 -16.24
CA CYS A 419 13.30 4.13 -16.73
C CYS A 419 13.50 3.90 -18.24
N ASP A 420 14.75 3.78 -18.68
CA ASP A 420 15.14 3.63 -20.08
C ASP A 420 15.38 2.16 -20.53
N ASP A 421 15.29 1.20 -19.60
CA ASP A 421 15.42 -0.22 -19.89
C ASP A 421 14.14 -0.79 -20.54
N TRP A 422 14.16 -0.97 -21.87
CA TRP A 422 13.01 -1.46 -22.65
C TRP A 422 12.52 -2.85 -22.25
N ASP A 423 13.35 -3.66 -21.66
CA ASP A 423 12.96 -5.01 -21.24
C ASP A 423 12.23 -4.99 -19.88
N ARG A 424 12.69 -4.20 -18.93
CA ARG A 424 12.19 -4.20 -17.55
C ARG A 424 11.19 -3.09 -17.26
N CYS A 425 11.38 -1.92 -17.85
CA CYS A 425 10.53 -0.76 -17.57
C CYS A 425 9.10 -0.96 -18.03
N PHE A 426 8.15 -0.62 -17.16
CA PHE A 426 6.75 -0.56 -17.54
C PHE A 426 6.53 0.50 -18.61
N TRP A 427 5.88 0.13 -19.70
CA TRP A 427 5.80 0.94 -20.92
C TRP A 427 5.17 2.33 -20.74
N LEU A 428 4.28 2.52 -19.76
CA LEU A 428 3.70 3.83 -19.47
C LEU A 428 4.72 4.84 -18.95
N ASN A 429 5.86 4.41 -18.40
CA ASN A 429 6.95 5.31 -18.01
C ASN A 429 7.54 6.07 -19.21
N TRP A 430 7.39 5.55 -20.42
CA TRP A 430 7.85 6.24 -21.65
C TRP A 430 6.88 7.35 -22.08
N LEU A 431 5.58 7.19 -21.77
CA LEU A 431 4.56 8.21 -22.04
C LEU A 431 4.52 9.28 -20.94
N PHE A 432 4.86 8.89 -19.71
CA PHE A 432 4.87 9.73 -18.52
C PHE A 432 6.26 9.71 -17.86
N PRO A 433 7.31 10.21 -18.56
CA PRO A 433 8.66 10.14 -18.06
C PRO A 433 8.86 11.04 -16.84
N VAL A 434 9.48 10.49 -15.81
CA VAL A 434 9.84 11.23 -14.61
C VAL A 434 11.25 10.85 -14.15
N GLN A 435 11.99 11.84 -13.67
CA GLN A 435 13.29 11.65 -13.06
C GLN A 435 13.47 12.62 -11.90
N VAL A 436 13.85 12.10 -10.74
CA VAL A 436 14.13 12.86 -9.52
C VAL A 436 15.36 12.31 -8.82
N GLU A 437 16.11 13.18 -8.16
CA GLU A 437 17.29 12.77 -7.38
C GLU A 437 16.89 12.08 -6.08
N SER A 438 15.79 12.53 -5.44
CA SER A 438 15.31 12.01 -4.16
C SER A 438 13.85 12.33 -3.93
N LEU A 439 13.18 11.43 -3.21
CA LEU A 439 11.88 11.65 -2.56
C LEU A 439 12.00 11.52 -1.03
N ALA A 440 13.21 11.63 -0.49
CA ALA A 440 13.40 11.73 0.96
C ALA A 440 12.74 13.02 1.48
N PRO A 441 12.13 13.00 2.67
CA PRO A 441 11.62 14.21 3.29
C PRO A 441 12.71 15.26 3.50
N ASP A 442 12.39 16.51 3.16
CA ASP A 442 13.22 17.68 3.51
C ASP A 442 13.20 17.91 5.02
N GLU A 443 12.05 17.61 5.69
CA GLU A 443 11.93 17.54 7.16
C GLU A 443 11.23 16.23 7.53
N THR A 444 11.92 15.36 8.28
CA THR A 444 11.30 14.13 8.83
C THR A 444 10.49 14.48 10.07
N ILE A 445 9.18 14.22 10.00
CA ILE A 445 8.23 14.50 11.06
C ILE A 445 7.38 13.24 11.27
N GLN A 446 7.40 12.72 12.49
CA GLN A 446 6.60 11.56 12.89
C GLN A 446 5.57 11.96 13.93
N MET A 447 4.38 11.39 13.85
CA MET A 447 3.34 11.56 14.85
C MET A 447 3.65 10.74 16.10
N THR A 448 3.59 11.37 17.27
CA THR A 448 3.62 10.67 18.55
C THR A 448 2.19 10.28 18.98
N PHE A 449 2.07 9.33 19.93
CA PHE A 449 0.78 9.01 20.51
C PHE A 449 0.17 10.20 21.27
N ALA A 450 1.01 11.03 21.88
CA ALA A 450 0.57 12.27 22.52
C ALA A 450 -0.03 13.26 21.51
N ASP A 451 0.56 13.42 20.31
CA ASP A 451 -0.01 14.24 19.24
C ASP A 451 -1.38 13.72 18.82
N TYR A 452 -1.50 12.41 18.62
CA TYR A 452 -2.76 11.77 18.25
C TYR A 452 -3.86 12.00 19.28
N THR A 453 -3.58 11.77 20.56
CA THR A 453 -4.57 11.96 21.66
C THR A 453 -4.95 13.42 21.88
N MET A 454 -4.04 14.35 21.58
CA MET A 454 -4.32 15.79 21.56
C MET A 454 -4.95 16.27 20.25
N GLN A 455 -5.26 15.34 19.33
CA GLN A 455 -5.88 15.62 18.04
C GLN A 455 -5.06 16.62 17.19
N ARG A 456 -3.73 16.52 17.24
CA ARG A 456 -2.78 17.32 16.45
C ARG A 456 -2.24 16.52 15.28
N ASP A 457 -1.92 17.22 14.20
CA ASP A 457 -1.20 16.68 13.04
C ASP A 457 0.10 17.46 12.84
N PRO A 458 1.22 17.02 13.46
CA PRO A 458 2.47 17.77 13.41
C PRO A 458 3.00 17.98 11.99
N VAL A 459 2.69 17.10 11.05
CA VAL A 459 3.12 17.22 9.65
C VAL A 459 2.32 18.31 8.93
N LEU A 460 0.99 18.29 9.07
CA LEU A 460 0.11 19.29 8.48
C LEU A 460 0.31 20.65 9.16
N ASP A 461 0.43 20.69 10.48
CA ASP A 461 0.69 21.91 11.24
C ASP A 461 1.99 22.58 10.79
N ARG A 462 3.05 21.79 10.53
CA ARG A 462 4.31 22.28 10.01
C ARG A 462 4.16 22.82 8.58
N ALA A 463 3.42 22.14 7.71
CA ALA A 463 3.17 22.62 6.35
C ALA A 463 2.40 23.95 6.35
N ILE A 464 1.38 24.09 7.20
CA ILE A 464 0.62 25.33 7.36
C ILE A 464 1.52 26.46 7.89
N ALA A 465 2.35 26.20 8.89
CA ALA A 465 3.28 27.18 9.43
C ALA A 465 4.27 27.67 8.36
N LEU A 466 4.83 26.76 7.56
CA LEU A 466 5.74 27.12 6.46
C LEU A 466 5.02 27.82 5.28
N ALA A 467 3.72 27.63 5.13
CA ALA A 467 2.93 28.30 4.10
C ALA A 467 2.57 29.74 4.50
N ALA A 468 2.57 30.04 5.79
CA ALA A 468 2.28 31.37 6.34
C ALA A 468 3.51 32.30 6.35
N ASP A 469 4.74 31.74 6.25
CA ASP A 469 6.01 32.49 6.17
C ASP A 469 6.28 32.99 4.72
#